data_260ac41846237018af16d39bccce288e
#
_entry.id   260ac41846237018af16d39bccce288e
#
_cell.length_a   1.000
_cell.length_b   1.000
_cell.length_c   1.000
_cell.angle_alpha   90.00
_cell.angle_beta   90.00
_cell.angle_gamma   90.00
#
_symmetry.space_group_name_H-M   'P 1'
#
loop_
_entity.id
_entity.type
_entity.pdbx_description
1 polymer ?
#
loop_
_entity_poly.entity_id
_entity_poly.type
_entity_poly.pdbx_seq_one_letter_code
_entity_poly.pdbx_strand_id
1 'polypeptide(L)'
;YAYAVSKGKTQILGPNCPGIITPGKANLGIIPADITGPGAIGLVSKSGTLTYQMMFELRDFGFTTAVGIGGDPIIGTTHIDCLRAFQDDPETKAIVMIGEIGGDAEERAALFIKEYVTKPVVGYVAGFTAPEGKTMGHAGAIVSGSSGTAAAKKEALEAVGVAVGKTPSETANLMRKILNG
;
A
#
# COMPACT_ATOMS: atom_id res chain seq x y z
N TYR A 1 -12.27 -17.25 4.50
CA TYR A 1 -12.46 -16.33 3.39
C TYR A 1 -13.72 -16.67 2.58
N ALA A 2 -13.78 -17.87 1.97
CA ALA A 2 -14.94 -18.28 1.16
C ALA A 2 -16.29 -18.13 1.87
N TYR A 3 -16.35 -18.49 3.16
CA TYR A 3 -17.56 -18.31 3.96
C TYR A 3 -17.97 -16.83 4.10
N ALA A 4 -17.02 -15.95 4.43
CA ALA A 4 -17.29 -14.52 4.56
C ALA A 4 -17.76 -13.90 3.23
N VAL A 5 -17.08 -14.23 2.13
CA VAL A 5 -17.46 -13.81 0.77
C VAL A 5 -18.85 -14.29 0.41
N SER A 6 -19.20 -15.57 0.72
CA SER A 6 -20.53 -16.13 0.43
C SER A 6 -21.68 -15.43 1.17
N LYS A 7 -21.40 -14.79 2.29
CA LYS A 7 -22.40 -14.03 3.07
C LYS A 7 -22.59 -12.58 2.57
N GLY A 8 -21.65 -12.03 1.81
CA GLY A 8 -21.73 -10.71 1.21
C GLY A 8 -21.87 -9.51 2.17
N LYS A 9 -21.67 -9.74 3.49
CA LYS A 9 -21.87 -8.74 4.54
C LYS A 9 -20.60 -8.40 5.33
N THR A 10 -19.51 -9.11 5.08
CA THR A 10 -18.26 -8.97 5.84
C THR A 10 -17.11 -8.65 4.90
N GLN A 11 -16.44 -7.55 5.15
CA GLN A 11 -15.17 -7.26 4.54
C GLN A 11 -14.05 -7.74 5.47
N ILE A 12 -13.06 -8.44 4.92
CA ILE A 12 -11.92 -8.95 5.66
C ILE A 12 -10.72 -8.06 5.35
N LEU A 13 -10.03 -7.60 6.38
CA LEU A 13 -8.74 -6.94 6.27
C LEU A 13 -7.65 -7.86 6.81
N GLY A 14 -6.66 -8.13 6.02
CA GLY A 14 -5.62 -9.10 6.34
C GLY A 14 -5.98 -10.53 5.89
N PRO A 15 -5.64 -11.58 6.68
CA PRO A 15 -5.55 -11.59 8.16
C PRO A 15 -4.22 -11.14 8.76
N ASN A 16 -3.10 -11.35 8.11
CA ASN A 16 -1.77 -11.01 8.62
C ASN A 16 -1.40 -9.55 8.29
N CYS A 17 -1.99 -8.62 9.03
CA CYS A 17 -1.82 -7.20 8.82
C CYS A 17 -1.94 -6.39 10.12
N PRO A 18 -1.44 -5.14 10.17
CA PRO A 18 -1.55 -4.28 11.34
C PRO A 18 -2.95 -3.66 11.53
N GLY A 19 -3.84 -3.80 10.54
CA GLY A 19 -5.17 -3.23 10.59
C GLY A 19 -5.31 -1.91 9.82
N ILE A 20 -6.26 -1.09 10.25
CA ILE A 20 -6.63 0.18 9.63
C ILE A 20 -6.73 1.28 10.69
N ILE A 21 -6.24 2.46 10.39
CA ILE A 21 -6.39 3.66 11.20
C ILE A 21 -6.83 4.85 10.34
N THR A 22 -7.85 5.55 10.83
CA THR A 22 -8.21 6.91 10.41
C THR A 22 -7.85 7.82 11.58
N PRO A 23 -6.70 8.53 11.53
CA PRO A 23 -6.21 9.29 12.67
C PRO A 23 -7.24 10.26 13.22
N GLY A 24 -7.40 10.28 14.54
CA GLY A 24 -8.40 11.12 15.21
C GLY A 24 -9.85 10.62 15.15
N LYS A 25 -10.15 9.56 14.35
CA LYS A 25 -11.51 9.04 14.18
C LYS A 25 -11.65 7.57 14.64
N ALA A 26 -10.81 6.66 14.14
CA ALA A 26 -10.91 5.24 14.47
C ALA A 26 -9.58 4.49 14.27
N ASN A 27 -9.36 3.46 15.08
CA ASN A 27 -8.26 2.50 14.93
C ASN A 27 -8.80 1.08 15.17
N LEU A 28 -8.77 0.26 14.11
CA LEU A 28 -9.17 -1.14 14.13
C LEU A 28 -7.94 -2.00 13.81
N GLY A 29 -7.14 -2.25 14.83
CA GLY A 29 -5.90 -3.01 14.73
C GLY A 29 -4.87 -2.59 15.76
N ILE A 30 -3.60 -2.74 15.42
CA ILE A 30 -2.45 -2.50 16.31
C ILE A 30 -1.55 -1.35 15.83
N ILE A 31 -2.02 -0.53 14.89
CA ILE A 31 -1.25 0.64 14.42
C ILE A 31 -1.15 1.64 15.57
N PRO A 32 0.07 2.08 15.97
CA PRO A 32 0.22 3.09 17.01
C PRO A 32 -0.47 4.41 16.60
N ALA A 33 -1.40 4.88 17.43
CA ALA A 33 -2.25 6.01 17.09
C ALA A 33 -1.52 7.37 17.18
N ASP A 34 -0.37 7.40 17.81
CA ASP A 34 0.45 8.59 18.05
C ASP A 34 1.56 8.80 17.01
N ILE A 35 1.73 7.88 16.04
CA ILE A 35 2.74 8.03 14.97
C ILE A 35 2.47 9.25 14.11
N THR A 36 1.20 9.54 13.84
CA THR A 36 0.78 10.62 12.95
C THR A 36 -0.59 11.16 13.31
N GLY A 37 -0.95 12.30 12.71
CA GLY A 37 -2.26 12.94 12.87
C GLY A 37 -3.14 12.83 11.63
N PRO A 38 -4.36 13.42 11.69
CA PRO A 38 -5.21 13.61 10.52
C PRO A 38 -4.51 14.44 9.44
N GLY A 39 -4.79 14.12 8.17
CA GLY A 39 -4.19 14.83 7.05
C GLY A 39 -4.78 14.41 5.71
N ALA A 40 -3.99 14.49 4.65
CA ALA A 40 -4.47 14.38 3.28
C ALA A 40 -4.00 13.14 2.53
N ILE A 41 -3.22 12.25 3.15
CA ILE A 41 -2.62 11.09 2.48
C ILE A 41 -3.43 9.84 2.77
N GLY A 42 -3.80 9.09 1.73
CA GLY A 42 -4.22 7.70 1.84
C GLY A 42 -3.01 6.77 1.76
N LEU A 43 -2.91 5.79 2.64
CA LEU A 43 -1.83 4.79 2.63
C LEU A 43 -2.40 3.38 2.55
N VAL A 44 -1.95 2.61 1.56
CA VAL A 44 -2.17 1.16 1.49
C VAL A 44 -0.86 0.42 1.45
N SER A 45 -0.71 -0.61 2.29
CA SER A 45 0.57 -1.32 2.45
C SER A 45 0.40 -2.81 2.70
N LYS A 46 1.22 -3.63 2.06
CA LYS A 46 1.39 -5.05 2.40
C LYS A 46 2.22 -5.26 3.66
N SER A 47 3.06 -4.31 4.03
CA SER A 47 4.01 -4.42 5.14
C SER A 47 3.59 -3.62 6.36
N GLY A 48 3.47 -4.27 7.51
CA GLY A 48 3.22 -3.58 8.79
C GLY A 48 4.32 -2.58 9.15
N THR A 49 5.58 -3.01 9.11
CA THR A 49 6.74 -2.17 9.44
C THR A 49 6.86 -0.96 8.54
N LEU A 50 6.69 -1.16 7.22
CA LEU A 50 6.74 -0.05 6.26
C LEU A 50 5.53 0.89 6.37
N THR A 51 4.37 0.39 6.81
CA THR A 51 3.23 1.23 7.17
C THR A 51 3.64 2.23 8.26
N TYR A 52 4.22 1.73 9.36
CA TYR A 52 4.64 2.59 10.47
C TYR A 52 5.74 3.57 10.06
N GLN A 53 6.73 3.09 9.32
CA GLN A 53 7.80 3.95 8.82
C GLN A 53 7.26 5.07 7.94
N MET A 54 6.40 4.77 6.99
CA MET A 54 5.84 5.77 6.08
C MET A 54 4.95 6.77 6.83
N MET A 55 4.16 6.31 7.80
CA MET A 55 3.36 7.19 8.65
C MET A 55 4.25 8.14 9.45
N PHE A 56 5.37 7.66 9.99
CA PHE A 56 6.33 8.51 10.70
C PHE A 56 7.05 9.50 9.78
N GLU A 57 7.50 9.04 8.62
CA GLU A 57 8.18 9.88 7.61
C GLU A 57 7.29 11.04 7.14
N LEU A 58 6.00 10.80 6.95
CA LEU A 58 5.03 11.77 6.42
C LEU A 58 4.10 12.34 7.49
N ARG A 59 4.49 12.29 8.78
CA ARG A 59 3.65 12.74 9.89
C ARG A 59 3.26 14.21 9.83
N ASP A 60 4.09 15.03 9.18
CA ASP A 60 3.87 16.48 8.99
C ASP A 60 2.66 16.78 8.07
N PHE A 61 2.36 15.85 7.14
CA PHE A 61 1.21 15.95 6.24
C PHE A 61 -0.02 15.21 6.75
N GLY A 62 0.18 14.21 7.61
CA GLY A 62 -0.89 13.40 8.16
C GLY A 62 -1.61 12.51 7.14
N PHE A 63 -2.52 11.70 7.65
CA PHE A 63 -3.22 10.69 6.84
C PHE A 63 -4.73 10.81 6.99
N THR A 64 -5.45 10.62 5.87
CA THR A 64 -6.88 10.38 5.92
C THR A 64 -7.15 8.99 6.49
N THR A 65 -6.47 7.99 5.93
CA THR A 65 -6.55 6.61 6.40
C THR A 65 -5.29 5.86 6.00
N ALA A 66 -4.76 5.05 6.91
CA ALA A 66 -3.68 4.11 6.63
C ALA A 66 -4.20 2.67 6.80
N VAL A 67 -3.98 1.86 5.76
CA VAL A 67 -4.48 0.48 5.66
C VAL A 67 -3.32 -0.48 5.46
N GLY A 68 -3.13 -1.38 6.41
CA GLY A 68 -2.28 -2.55 6.22
C GLY A 68 -3.10 -3.71 5.69
N ILE A 69 -2.87 -4.14 4.45
CA ILE A 69 -3.63 -5.23 3.82
C ILE A 69 -3.02 -6.62 4.06
N GLY A 70 -1.72 -6.68 4.43
CA GLY A 70 -0.99 -7.92 4.63
C GLY A 70 -0.36 -8.48 3.37
N GLY A 71 0.57 -9.41 3.54
CA GLY A 71 1.39 -10.03 2.49
C GLY A 71 1.14 -11.54 2.31
N ASP A 72 0.05 -12.09 2.83
CA ASP A 72 -0.28 -13.49 2.64
C ASP A 72 -0.88 -13.74 1.25
N PRO A 73 -0.81 -14.99 0.72
CA PRO A 73 -1.38 -15.32 -0.58
C PRO A 73 -2.88 -15.10 -0.68
N ILE A 74 -3.60 -15.21 0.44
CA ILE A 74 -5.03 -14.93 0.52
C ILE A 74 -5.22 -13.74 1.43
N ILE A 75 -5.62 -12.62 0.83
CA ILE A 75 -5.97 -11.37 1.53
C ILE A 75 -7.43 -11.02 1.25
N GLY A 76 -8.08 -10.43 2.26
CA GLY A 76 -9.49 -10.06 2.15
C GLY A 76 -9.73 -8.73 1.46
N THR A 77 -8.80 -7.79 1.63
CA THR A 77 -8.83 -6.45 1.02
C THR A 77 -7.55 -6.25 0.21
N THR A 78 -7.68 -5.78 -1.02
CA THR A 78 -6.57 -5.63 -1.96
C THR A 78 -6.11 -4.17 -2.09
N HIS A 79 -4.97 -3.95 -2.79
CA HIS A 79 -4.58 -2.60 -3.21
C HIS A 79 -5.70 -1.88 -3.97
N ILE A 80 -6.38 -2.59 -4.89
CA ILE A 80 -7.44 -2.02 -5.74
C ILE A 80 -8.62 -1.54 -4.90
N ASP A 81 -9.02 -2.31 -3.88
CA ASP A 81 -10.12 -1.91 -2.99
C ASP A 81 -9.80 -0.62 -2.25
N CYS A 82 -8.56 -0.51 -1.73
CA CYS A 82 -8.09 0.69 -1.05
C CYS A 82 -7.94 1.89 -2.01
N LEU A 83 -7.35 1.67 -3.19
CA LEU A 83 -7.20 2.71 -4.21
C LEU A 83 -8.56 3.30 -4.64
N ARG A 84 -9.56 2.45 -4.81
CA ARG A 84 -10.93 2.88 -5.09
C ARG A 84 -11.49 3.74 -3.96
N ALA A 85 -11.39 3.26 -2.72
CA ALA A 85 -11.86 4.01 -1.56
C ALA A 85 -11.16 5.38 -1.42
N PHE A 86 -9.85 5.44 -1.63
CA PHE A 86 -9.09 6.70 -1.60
C PHE A 86 -9.44 7.62 -2.78
N GLN A 87 -9.73 7.08 -3.96
CA GLN A 87 -10.19 7.88 -5.10
C GLN A 87 -11.52 8.55 -4.80
N ASP A 88 -12.43 7.84 -4.16
CA ASP A 88 -13.78 8.33 -3.84
C ASP A 88 -13.81 9.25 -2.60
N ASP A 89 -12.80 9.17 -1.72
CA ASP A 89 -12.72 10.00 -0.52
C ASP A 89 -12.28 11.44 -0.84
N PRO A 90 -13.12 12.47 -0.64
CA PRO A 90 -12.76 13.85 -0.93
C PRO A 90 -11.67 14.43 -0.02
N GLU A 91 -11.44 13.85 1.15
CA GLU A 91 -10.38 14.27 2.07
C GLU A 91 -9.00 13.77 1.61
N THR A 92 -8.92 12.65 0.91
CA THR A 92 -7.66 12.10 0.36
C THR A 92 -7.22 12.91 -0.86
N LYS A 93 -6.02 13.51 -0.81
CA LYS A 93 -5.45 14.32 -1.90
C LYS A 93 -4.35 13.59 -2.67
N ALA A 94 -3.65 12.68 -2.03
CA ALA A 94 -2.61 11.85 -2.62
C ALA A 94 -2.55 10.48 -1.95
N ILE A 95 -1.96 9.51 -2.64
CA ILE A 95 -1.96 8.10 -2.18
C ILE A 95 -0.53 7.58 -2.15
N VAL A 96 -0.16 6.91 -1.05
CA VAL A 96 1.05 6.07 -0.97
C VAL A 96 0.65 4.61 -1.07
N MET A 97 1.28 3.90 -2.00
CA MET A 97 1.08 2.47 -2.20
C MET A 97 2.38 1.70 -1.93
N ILE A 98 2.37 0.81 -0.96
CA ILE A 98 3.51 -0.04 -0.62
C ILE A 98 3.21 -1.48 -1.00
N GLY A 99 4.01 -1.99 -1.93
CA GLY A 99 4.00 -3.37 -2.37
C GLY A 99 5.25 -4.13 -1.96
N GLU A 100 5.34 -5.36 -2.41
CA GLU A 100 6.47 -6.24 -2.17
C GLU A 100 6.62 -7.23 -3.33
N ILE A 101 7.73 -7.95 -3.37
CA ILE A 101 7.95 -9.03 -4.33
C ILE A 101 6.89 -10.12 -4.20
N GLY A 102 6.69 -10.87 -5.28
CA GLY A 102 5.76 -11.98 -5.37
C GLY A 102 4.37 -11.62 -5.88
N GLY A 103 3.74 -12.53 -6.58
CA GLY A 103 2.45 -12.33 -7.22
C GLY A 103 2.44 -11.18 -8.24
N ASP A 104 1.23 -10.74 -8.60
CA ASP A 104 0.97 -9.71 -9.63
C ASP A 104 0.10 -8.54 -9.12
N ALA A 105 -0.08 -8.43 -7.80
CA ALA A 105 -1.04 -7.49 -7.23
C ALA A 105 -0.71 -6.02 -7.54
N GLU A 106 0.56 -5.66 -7.60
CA GLU A 106 1.02 -4.31 -7.90
C GLU A 106 0.88 -3.98 -9.38
N GLU A 107 1.09 -4.94 -10.26
CA GLU A 107 0.86 -4.79 -11.71
C GLU A 107 -0.63 -4.59 -12.00
N ARG A 108 -1.50 -5.37 -11.34
CA ARG A 108 -2.96 -5.16 -11.44
C ARG A 108 -3.39 -3.81 -10.87
N ALA A 109 -2.77 -3.39 -9.76
CA ALA A 109 -3.00 -2.07 -9.19
C ALA A 109 -2.57 -0.94 -10.15
N ALA A 110 -1.45 -1.11 -10.86
CA ALA A 110 -0.98 -0.16 -11.88
C ALA A 110 -2.02 0.03 -13.01
N LEU A 111 -2.60 -1.06 -13.50
CA LEU A 111 -3.66 -0.99 -14.52
C LEU A 111 -4.91 -0.26 -13.98
N PHE A 112 -5.29 -0.54 -12.75
CA PHE A 112 -6.41 0.14 -12.09
C PHE A 112 -6.13 1.65 -11.90
N ILE A 113 -4.91 2.01 -11.49
CA ILE A 113 -4.50 3.41 -11.34
C ILE A 113 -4.63 4.13 -12.68
N LYS A 114 -4.11 3.55 -13.76
CA LYS A 114 -4.18 4.12 -15.11
C LYS A 114 -5.60 4.46 -15.55
N GLU A 115 -6.55 3.61 -15.18
CA GLU A 115 -7.93 3.70 -15.71
C GLU A 115 -8.84 4.54 -14.79
N TYR A 116 -8.65 4.46 -13.47
CA TYR A 116 -9.65 4.98 -12.52
C TYR A 116 -9.11 5.99 -11.50
N VAL A 117 -7.81 6.11 -11.31
CA VAL A 117 -7.27 6.99 -10.27
C VAL A 117 -6.73 8.27 -10.88
N THR A 118 -7.33 9.39 -10.49
CA THR A 118 -6.91 10.73 -10.93
C THR A 118 -6.04 11.46 -9.91
N LYS A 119 -5.99 10.97 -8.68
CA LYS A 119 -5.16 11.51 -7.60
C LYS A 119 -3.71 11.07 -7.77
N PRO A 120 -2.73 11.90 -7.39
CA PRO A 120 -1.33 11.49 -7.41
C PRO A 120 -1.09 10.24 -6.56
N VAL A 121 -0.33 9.29 -7.13
CA VAL A 121 0.10 8.07 -6.44
C VAL A 121 1.61 8.00 -6.40
N VAL A 122 2.17 7.69 -5.24
CA VAL A 122 3.60 7.38 -5.06
C VAL A 122 3.72 5.94 -4.59
N GLY A 123 4.65 5.19 -5.19
CA GLY A 123 4.86 3.78 -4.91
C GLY A 123 6.18 3.49 -4.20
N TYR A 124 6.19 2.42 -3.44
CA TYR A 124 7.38 1.72 -2.97
C TYR A 124 7.18 0.21 -3.13
N VAL A 125 8.17 -0.49 -3.62
CA VAL A 125 8.14 -1.97 -3.70
C VAL A 125 9.30 -2.52 -2.88
N ALA A 126 9.00 -3.29 -1.84
CA ALA A 126 10.02 -3.94 -1.03
C ALA A 126 10.61 -5.18 -1.75
N GLY A 127 11.90 -5.43 -1.51
CA GLY A 127 12.54 -6.67 -1.95
C GLY A 127 13.45 -6.55 -3.18
N PHE A 128 13.97 -5.36 -3.53
CA PHE A 128 14.93 -5.19 -4.64
C PHE A 128 16.19 -6.06 -4.51
N THR A 129 16.60 -6.40 -3.29
CA THR A 129 17.78 -7.23 -3.02
C THR A 129 17.41 -8.66 -2.62
N ALA A 130 16.16 -9.04 -2.76
CA ALA A 130 15.69 -10.36 -2.37
C ALA A 130 16.27 -11.43 -3.30
N PRO A 131 16.88 -12.49 -2.76
CA PRO A 131 17.35 -13.62 -3.57
C PRO A 131 16.16 -14.41 -4.13
N GLU A 132 16.33 -14.91 -5.36
CA GLU A 132 15.33 -15.75 -6.00
C GLU A 132 15.04 -17.01 -5.17
N GLY A 133 13.78 -17.42 -5.14
CA GLY A 133 13.32 -18.65 -4.47
C GLY A 133 13.29 -18.58 -2.94
N LYS A 134 13.61 -17.43 -2.33
CA LYS A 134 13.48 -17.22 -0.88
C LYS A 134 12.24 -16.41 -0.53
N THR A 135 11.51 -16.86 0.48
CA THR A 135 10.42 -16.11 1.08
C THR A 135 10.97 -14.99 1.97
N MET A 136 10.51 -13.76 1.76
CA MET A 136 11.02 -12.55 2.42
C MET A 136 10.01 -11.97 3.41
N GLY A 137 9.86 -12.63 4.56
CA GLY A 137 9.03 -12.16 5.68
C GLY A 137 7.53 -12.52 5.58
N HIS A 138 6.96 -12.57 4.38
CA HIS A 138 5.58 -12.99 4.11
C HIS A 138 5.54 -14.23 3.21
N ALA A 139 4.55 -15.08 3.40
CA ALA A 139 4.41 -16.30 2.59
C ALA A 139 4.25 -16.00 1.08
N GLY A 140 3.63 -14.87 0.74
CA GLY A 140 3.47 -14.41 -0.64
C GLY A 140 4.67 -13.63 -1.20
N ALA A 141 5.62 -13.23 -0.35
CA ALA A 141 6.79 -12.44 -0.74
C ALA A 141 7.93 -13.34 -1.25
N ILE A 142 7.73 -13.96 -2.40
CA ILE A 142 8.69 -14.86 -3.04
C ILE A 142 8.75 -14.59 -4.55
N VAL A 143 9.96 -14.49 -5.08
CA VAL A 143 10.19 -14.39 -6.52
C VAL A 143 10.33 -15.79 -7.11
N SER A 144 9.52 -16.10 -8.11
CA SER A 144 9.58 -17.36 -8.85
C SER A 144 9.89 -17.07 -10.32
N GLY A 145 11.11 -17.29 -10.73
CA GLY A 145 11.57 -16.95 -12.08
C GLY A 145 11.61 -15.43 -12.33
N SER A 146 11.21 -15.01 -13.51
CA SER A 146 11.23 -13.58 -13.91
C SER A 146 10.01 -12.76 -13.45
N SER A 147 8.98 -13.41 -12.91
CA SER A 147 7.74 -12.73 -12.49
C SER A 147 7.75 -12.34 -11.01
N GLY A 148 7.03 -11.29 -10.67
CA GLY A 148 6.87 -10.83 -9.29
C GLY A 148 8.12 -10.19 -8.68
N THR A 149 9.09 -9.78 -9.49
CA THR A 149 10.27 -9.05 -9.01
C THR A 149 9.94 -7.61 -8.65
N ALA A 150 10.69 -7.03 -7.71
CA ALA A 150 10.52 -5.61 -7.38
C ALA A 150 10.76 -4.69 -8.59
N ALA A 151 11.70 -5.07 -9.46
CA ALA A 151 12.00 -4.31 -10.68
C ALA A 151 10.83 -4.29 -11.66
N ALA A 152 10.23 -5.46 -11.95
CA ALA A 152 9.07 -5.55 -12.85
C ALA A 152 7.86 -4.77 -12.31
N LYS A 153 7.60 -4.86 -11.01
CA LYS A 153 6.52 -4.11 -10.35
C LYS A 153 6.75 -2.60 -10.38
N LYS A 154 8.00 -2.16 -10.15
CA LYS A 154 8.40 -0.76 -10.27
C LYS A 154 8.15 -0.27 -11.70
N GLU A 155 8.62 -1.01 -12.70
CA GLU A 155 8.43 -0.67 -14.11
C GLU A 155 6.94 -0.55 -14.47
N ALA A 156 6.11 -1.49 -14.04
CA ALA A 156 4.67 -1.46 -14.28
C ALA A 156 4.00 -0.22 -13.67
N LEU A 157 4.39 0.17 -12.46
CA LEU A 157 3.88 1.36 -11.78
C LEU A 157 4.36 2.65 -12.47
N GLU A 158 5.63 2.74 -12.83
CA GLU A 158 6.19 3.91 -13.51
C GLU A 158 5.60 4.10 -14.92
N ALA A 159 5.29 3.01 -15.63
CA ALA A 159 4.65 3.04 -16.94
C ALA A 159 3.26 3.70 -16.94
N VAL A 160 2.62 3.81 -15.78
CA VAL A 160 1.31 4.46 -15.61
C VAL A 160 1.40 5.81 -14.87
N GLY A 161 2.61 6.34 -14.70
CA GLY A 161 2.83 7.66 -14.11
C GLY A 161 2.97 7.68 -12.59
N VAL A 162 3.05 6.53 -11.94
CA VAL A 162 3.33 6.44 -10.51
C VAL A 162 4.82 6.67 -10.26
N ALA A 163 5.16 7.64 -9.44
CA ALA A 163 6.55 7.83 -9.02
C ALA A 163 6.93 6.77 -7.97
N VAL A 164 7.99 5.99 -8.22
CA VAL A 164 8.39 4.90 -7.33
C VAL A 164 9.74 5.19 -6.69
N GLY A 165 9.77 5.29 -5.36
CA GLY A 165 11.00 5.48 -4.59
C GLY A 165 11.80 4.17 -4.48
N LYS A 166 13.13 4.28 -4.42
CA LYS A 166 14.05 3.16 -4.17
C LYS A 166 14.17 2.81 -2.69
N THR A 167 13.80 3.75 -1.83
CA THR A 167 13.78 3.59 -0.38
C THR A 167 12.50 4.21 0.19
N PRO A 168 12.09 3.83 1.41
CA PRO A 168 10.96 4.48 2.06
C PRO A 168 11.12 6.00 2.17
N SER A 169 12.30 6.49 2.55
CA SER A 169 12.57 7.93 2.66
C SER A 169 12.53 8.66 1.32
N GLU A 170 13.00 8.03 0.23
CA GLU A 170 12.85 8.58 -1.12
C GLU A 170 11.37 8.67 -1.52
N THR A 171 10.58 7.62 -1.21
CA THR A 171 9.14 7.61 -1.45
C THR A 171 8.44 8.74 -0.69
N ALA A 172 8.79 8.95 0.58
CA ALA A 172 8.28 10.07 1.37
C ALA A 172 8.66 11.43 0.75
N ASN A 173 9.88 11.57 0.25
CA ASN A 173 10.32 12.79 -0.42
C ASN A 173 9.59 13.05 -1.75
N LEU A 174 9.28 12.01 -2.51
CA LEU A 174 8.44 12.12 -3.70
C LEU A 174 7.04 12.63 -3.34
N MET A 175 6.43 12.07 -2.28
CA MET A 175 5.13 12.51 -1.80
C MET A 175 5.16 13.98 -1.31
N ARG A 176 6.20 14.38 -0.57
CA ARG A 176 6.37 15.79 -0.15
C ARG A 176 6.42 16.76 -1.33
N LYS A 177 7.12 16.38 -2.40
CA LYS A 177 7.17 17.23 -3.62
C LYS A 177 5.80 17.41 -4.25
N ILE A 178 4.99 16.33 -4.28
CA ILE A 178 3.63 16.38 -4.84
C ILE A 178 2.70 17.26 -3.99
N LEU A 179 2.81 17.18 -2.67
CA LEU A 179 1.90 17.93 -1.78
C LEU A 179 2.31 19.39 -1.57
N ASN A 180 3.57 19.74 -1.84
CA ASN A 180 4.08 21.12 -1.72
C ASN A 180 4.09 21.89 -3.04
N GLY A 181 3.91 21.20 -4.17
CA GLY A 181 3.96 21.79 -5.52
C GLY A 181 2.67 22.30 -6.03
#